data_c17919fe8de87c9594b2d3779a18482a
#
_entry.id   c17919fe8de87c9594b2d3779a18482a
#
_cell.length_a   1.000
_cell.length_b   1.000
_cell.length_c   1.000
_cell.angle_alpha   90.00
_cell.angle_beta   90.00
_cell.angle_gamma   90.00
#
_symmetry.space_group_name_H-M   'P 1'
#
loop_
_entity.id
_entity.type
_entity.pdbx_description
1 polymer ?
#
loop_
_entity_poly.entity_id
_entity_poly.type
_entity_poly.pdbx_seq_one_letter_code
_entity_poly.pdbx_strand_id
1 'polypeptide(L)'
;MTRGPVRPVKLQPRLDPKPWGGRLLEAWGIPLPPGETIGEALLTDPQATVTSGAILGTPLGELASRDPAAWIGARGLDATGGQLIFPLLVKLIDGQADLSIQVHPDDRAAAAAGLGTGKTEAYHILAAEPGSVIYLGLDPEVKQEDFASSCLRANGSAAGCLRRVPAEVGMTVLIPAGTPHALGAGILIYEIQQPSNVTFRLDDWGRVDAAGMTRALHHREGLALVDPLSRPEPIPRVPLRDATADRALLVATSYFALERIALAEDAAVRLAPVDSPQVLTPIAGAVLLDASGWVGSAAAGETVVLPAGQGARLTARRDSVVLRGWVPNLEREVSTPARSAGAPDAALRSLGVLLSDAVDPSRRAAHEPVQRSAVNSC
;
A
#
# COMPACT_ATOMS: atom_id res chain seq x y z
N MET A 1 30.41 12.47 -16.46
CA MET A 1 29.47 13.50 -16.00
C MET A 1 29.10 13.13 -14.58
N THR A 2 29.49 13.91 -13.59
CA THR A 2 29.09 13.72 -12.21
C THR A 2 27.59 13.94 -12.13
N ARG A 3 26.83 12.88 -11.79
CA ARG A 3 25.39 13.00 -11.53
C ARG A 3 25.20 13.99 -10.38
N GLY A 4 24.40 15.02 -10.60
CA GLY A 4 24.01 15.94 -9.52
C GLY A 4 23.31 15.16 -8.38
N PRO A 5 23.22 15.78 -7.18
CA PRO A 5 22.59 15.12 -6.04
C PRO A 5 21.13 14.74 -6.40
N VAL A 6 20.74 13.49 -6.11
CA VAL A 6 19.36 13.05 -6.26
C VAL A 6 18.50 13.82 -5.26
N ARG A 7 17.38 14.36 -5.71
CA ARG A 7 16.49 15.23 -4.92
C ARG A 7 15.12 14.61 -4.80
N PRO A 8 14.35 14.96 -3.76
CA PRO A 8 12.93 14.60 -3.66
C PRO A 8 12.16 15.02 -4.91
N VAL A 9 11.13 14.25 -5.25
CA VAL A 9 10.24 14.54 -6.39
C VAL A 9 8.79 14.57 -5.94
N LYS A 10 8.01 15.48 -6.52
CA LYS A 10 6.55 15.46 -6.44
C LYS A 10 6.04 14.71 -7.66
N LEU A 11 5.04 13.85 -7.47
CA LEU A 11 4.47 13.01 -8.53
C LEU A 11 3.06 13.46 -8.92
N GLN A 12 2.76 13.37 -10.21
CA GLN A 12 1.41 13.36 -10.74
C GLN A 12 0.92 11.92 -10.72
N PRO A 13 -0.19 11.60 -10.04
CA PRO A 13 -0.71 10.25 -10.01
C PRO A 13 -1.22 9.80 -11.38
N ARG A 14 -1.19 8.51 -11.64
CA ARG A 14 -1.94 7.92 -12.74
C ARG A 14 -3.38 7.68 -12.30
N LEU A 15 -4.34 8.20 -13.04
CA LEU A 15 -5.76 7.99 -12.79
C LEU A 15 -6.25 6.75 -13.54
N ASP A 16 -7.04 5.91 -12.88
CA ASP A 16 -7.55 4.66 -13.43
C ASP A 16 -9.08 4.60 -13.25
N PRO A 17 -9.86 4.80 -14.32
CA PRO A 17 -11.30 4.64 -14.28
C PRO A 17 -11.68 3.19 -13.95
N LYS A 18 -12.63 3.02 -13.04
CA LYS A 18 -13.15 1.72 -12.66
C LYS A 18 -14.68 1.75 -12.64
N PRO A 19 -15.35 0.61 -12.87
CA PRO A 19 -16.82 0.57 -12.92
C PRO A 19 -17.49 0.88 -11.57
N TRP A 20 -16.72 0.89 -10.49
CA TRP A 20 -17.16 1.22 -9.14
C TRP A 20 -16.63 2.58 -8.64
N GLY A 21 -15.90 3.32 -9.47
CA GLY A 21 -15.28 4.59 -9.10
C GLY A 21 -16.30 5.73 -8.96
N GLY A 22 -15.87 6.77 -8.26
CA GLY A 22 -16.65 7.98 -7.98
C GLY A 22 -15.91 9.27 -8.32
N ARG A 23 -16.22 10.32 -7.57
CA ARG A 23 -15.58 11.64 -7.66
C ARG A 23 -15.12 12.19 -6.31
N LEU A 24 -15.08 11.36 -5.24
CA LEU A 24 -14.62 11.81 -3.92
C LEU A 24 -13.14 12.23 -3.92
N LEU A 25 -12.33 11.67 -4.83
CA LEU A 25 -10.92 12.05 -4.99
C LEU A 25 -10.72 13.57 -5.18
N GLU A 26 -11.68 14.29 -5.78
CA GLU A 26 -11.60 15.76 -5.94
C GLU A 26 -11.59 16.49 -4.59
N ALA A 27 -12.41 16.04 -3.64
CA ALA A 27 -12.43 16.61 -2.28
C ALA A 27 -11.12 16.36 -1.53
N TRP A 28 -10.32 15.43 -2.00
CA TRP A 28 -9.00 15.07 -1.47
C TRP A 28 -7.83 15.64 -2.29
N GLY A 29 -8.10 16.61 -3.16
CA GLY A 29 -7.08 17.37 -3.88
C GLY A 29 -6.56 16.70 -5.15
N ILE A 30 -7.20 15.62 -5.63
CA ILE A 30 -6.85 14.99 -6.91
C ILE A 30 -7.78 15.54 -8.01
N PRO A 31 -7.26 16.37 -8.95
CA PRO A 31 -8.08 16.85 -10.07
C PRO A 31 -8.52 15.70 -10.96
N LEU A 32 -9.83 15.62 -11.25
CA LEU A 32 -10.39 14.60 -12.13
C LEU A 32 -10.80 15.20 -13.47
N PRO A 33 -10.74 14.43 -14.58
CA PRO A 33 -11.27 14.87 -15.86
C PRO A 33 -12.78 15.18 -15.75
N PRO A 34 -13.28 16.21 -16.44
CA PRO A 34 -14.68 16.58 -16.40
C PRO A 34 -15.60 15.43 -16.86
N GLY A 35 -16.61 15.10 -16.04
CA GLY A 35 -17.59 14.07 -16.35
C GLY A 35 -17.13 12.63 -16.19
N GLU A 36 -15.87 12.36 -15.85
CA GLU A 36 -15.37 11.02 -15.62
C GLU A 36 -15.44 10.64 -14.14
N THR A 37 -15.68 9.36 -13.86
CA THR A 37 -15.54 8.76 -12.55
C THR A 37 -14.21 8.00 -12.49
N ILE A 38 -13.48 8.17 -11.39
CA ILE A 38 -12.17 7.53 -11.21
C ILE A 38 -12.23 6.64 -9.96
N GLY A 39 -11.86 5.38 -10.12
CA GLY A 39 -11.80 4.45 -8.98
C GLY A 39 -10.47 4.54 -8.25
N GLU A 40 -9.36 4.70 -8.96
CA GLU A 40 -8.02 4.67 -8.38
C GLU A 40 -7.17 5.85 -8.86
N ALA A 41 -6.57 6.57 -7.92
CA ALA A 41 -5.43 7.45 -8.18
C ALA A 41 -4.17 6.76 -7.66
N LEU A 42 -3.33 6.26 -8.59
CA LEU A 42 -2.11 5.53 -8.29
C LEU A 42 -0.97 6.52 -8.07
N LEU A 43 -0.63 6.78 -6.81
CA LEU A 43 0.29 7.84 -6.40
C LEU A 43 1.76 7.51 -6.71
N THR A 44 2.12 6.22 -6.65
CA THR A 44 3.49 5.72 -6.90
C THR A 44 3.53 4.61 -7.95
N ASP A 45 2.62 4.67 -8.91
CA ASP A 45 2.66 3.80 -10.10
C ASP A 45 3.97 4.04 -10.88
N PRO A 46 4.56 3.02 -11.52
CA PRO A 46 5.72 3.22 -12.38
C PRO A 46 5.54 4.28 -13.47
N GLN A 47 4.30 4.57 -13.88
CA GLN A 47 3.96 5.61 -14.86
C GLN A 47 3.61 6.96 -14.22
N ALA A 48 3.55 7.06 -12.89
CA ALA A 48 3.40 8.35 -12.22
C ALA A 48 4.59 9.25 -12.56
N THR A 49 4.34 10.50 -12.94
CA THR A 49 5.38 11.37 -13.51
C THR A 49 5.78 12.50 -12.57
N VAL A 50 7.05 12.89 -12.63
CA VAL A 50 7.58 14.03 -11.88
C VAL A 50 6.95 15.34 -12.37
N THR A 51 6.47 16.17 -11.42
CA THR A 51 5.72 17.40 -11.74
C THR A 51 6.56 18.66 -11.86
N SER A 52 7.88 18.63 -11.54
CA SER A 52 8.71 19.82 -11.54
C SER A 52 10.21 19.53 -11.61
N GLY A 53 10.99 20.59 -11.92
CA GLY A 53 12.44 20.53 -11.93
C GLY A 53 13.04 19.99 -13.23
N ALA A 54 14.33 19.68 -13.20
CA ALA A 54 15.10 19.26 -14.38
C ALA A 54 14.68 17.89 -14.95
N ILE A 55 13.93 17.12 -14.19
CA ILE A 55 13.42 15.79 -14.57
C ILE A 55 11.89 15.77 -14.69
N LEU A 56 11.28 16.93 -14.95
CA LEU A 56 9.84 17.06 -15.22
C LEU A 56 9.38 16.04 -16.27
N GLY A 57 8.28 15.34 -16.01
CA GLY A 57 7.69 14.36 -16.90
C GLY A 57 8.34 12.97 -16.86
N THR A 58 9.45 12.80 -16.12
CA THR A 58 10.09 11.48 -16.00
C THR A 58 9.21 10.54 -15.16
N PRO A 59 8.92 9.33 -15.67
CA PRO A 59 8.17 8.33 -14.90
C PRO A 59 8.97 7.80 -13.70
N LEU A 60 8.27 7.49 -12.59
CA LEU A 60 8.88 6.93 -11.39
C LEU A 60 9.62 5.61 -11.66
N GLY A 61 9.06 4.74 -12.51
CA GLY A 61 9.71 3.48 -12.91
C GLY A 61 11.03 3.68 -13.64
N GLU A 62 11.16 4.77 -14.42
CA GLU A 62 12.41 5.14 -15.06
C GLU A 62 13.44 5.64 -14.05
N LEU A 63 13.04 6.42 -13.06
CA LEU A 63 13.93 6.83 -11.97
C LEU A 63 14.45 5.61 -11.19
N ALA A 64 13.56 4.67 -10.84
CA ALA A 64 13.91 3.45 -10.11
C ALA A 64 14.90 2.57 -10.89
N SER A 65 14.73 2.43 -12.20
CA SER A 65 15.63 1.63 -13.05
C SER A 65 16.96 2.31 -13.32
N ARG A 66 17.00 3.65 -13.44
CA ARG A 66 18.22 4.43 -13.70
C ARG A 66 19.13 4.57 -12.49
N ASP A 67 18.56 4.68 -11.30
CA ASP A 67 19.30 4.83 -10.04
C ASP A 67 18.63 4.05 -8.92
N PRO A 68 18.76 2.68 -8.94
CA PRO A 68 18.14 1.81 -7.94
C PRO A 68 18.59 2.12 -6.51
N ALA A 69 19.84 2.55 -6.33
CA ALA A 69 20.35 2.89 -5.00
C ALA A 69 19.58 4.05 -4.36
N ALA A 70 19.21 5.05 -5.16
CA ALA A 70 18.45 6.20 -4.68
C ALA A 70 16.93 5.97 -4.60
N TRP A 71 16.35 5.25 -5.57
CA TRP A 71 14.90 5.16 -5.71
C TRP A 71 14.29 3.83 -5.24
N ILE A 72 15.11 2.84 -4.96
CA ILE A 72 14.67 1.56 -4.37
C ILE A 72 15.32 1.40 -2.99
N GLY A 73 16.65 1.64 -2.89
CA GLY A 73 17.43 1.42 -1.67
C GLY A 73 17.60 -0.07 -1.34
N ALA A 74 18.44 -0.36 -0.36
CA ALA A 74 18.73 -1.74 0.02
C ALA A 74 17.49 -2.47 0.55
N ARG A 75 16.69 -1.80 1.38
CA ARG A 75 15.45 -2.37 1.93
C ARG A 75 14.38 -2.60 0.86
N GLY A 76 14.27 -1.67 -0.11
CA GLY A 76 13.34 -1.84 -1.22
C GLY A 76 13.73 -3.03 -2.11
N LEU A 77 15.03 -3.21 -2.38
CA LEU A 77 15.53 -4.39 -3.12
C LEU A 77 15.23 -5.70 -2.37
N ASP A 78 15.41 -5.73 -1.05
CA ASP A 78 15.05 -6.89 -0.23
C ASP A 78 13.54 -7.20 -0.36
N ALA A 79 12.69 -6.17 -0.22
CA ALA A 79 11.23 -6.32 -0.27
C ALA A 79 10.69 -6.72 -1.66
N THR A 80 11.42 -6.41 -2.72
CA THR A 80 11.04 -6.78 -4.11
C THR A 80 11.70 -8.07 -4.60
N GLY A 81 12.42 -8.80 -3.72
CA GLY A 81 13.18 -9.99 -4.13
C GLY A 81 14.28 -9.69 -5.14
N GLY A 82 14.90 -8.50 -5.05
CA GLY A 82 15.96 -8.04 -5.93
C GLY A 82 15.50 -7.44 -7.27
N GLN A 83 14.19 -7.27 -7.49
CA GLN A 83 13.67 -6.65 -8.70
C GLN A 83 13.93 -5.13 -8.68
N LEU A 84 14.36 -4.58 -9.82
CA LEU A 84 14.65 -3.15 -9.97
C LEU A 84 13.37 -2.34 -10.25
N ILE A 85 12.41 -2.42 -9.34
CA ILE A 85 11.14 -1.71 -9.38
C ILE A 85 10.96 -0.86 -8.12
N PHE A 86 10.22 0.24 -8.22
CA PHE A 86 9.89 1.05 -7.03
C PHE A 86 9.14 0.18 -6.02
N PRO A 87 9.54 0.11 -4.73
CA PRO A 87 9.13 -0.98 -3.85
C PRO A 87 7.73 -0.85 -3.27
N LEU A 88 7.06 0.29 -3.45
CA LEU A 88 5.76 0.60 -2.85
C LEU A 88 4.77 1.03 -3.92
N LEU A 89 3.60 0.40 -3.97
CA LEU A 89 2.48 0.95 -4.71
C LEU A 89 1.47 1.55 -3.72
N VAL A 90 1.30 2.86 -3.85
CA VAL A 90 0.38 3.64 -3.01
C VAL A 90 -0.73 4.19 -3.87
N LYS A 91 -1.97 4.11 -3.38
CA LYS A 91 -3.16 4.59 -4.09
C LYS A 91 -4.14 5.31 -3.17
N LEU A 92 -4.94 6.18 -3.75
CA LEU A 92 -6.24 6.58 -3.21
C LEU A 92 -7.31 5.83 -4.00
N ILE A 93 -8.22 5.16 -3.31
CA ILE A 93 -9.30 4.37 -3.92
C ILE A 93 -10.64 4.94 -3.49
N ASP A 94 -11.43 5.36 -4.47
CA ASP A 94 -12.80 5.85 -4.30
C ASP A 94 -13.78 4.74 -4.68
N GLY A 95 -14.23 3.98 -3.68
CA GLY A 95 -15.21 2.91 -3.83
C GLY A 95 -16.63 3.43 -3.71
N GLN A 96 -17.18 4.10 -4.71
CA GLN A 96 -18.58 4.51 -4.71
C GLN A 96 -19.55 3.31 -4.76
N ALA A 97 -19.15 2.22 -5.40
CA ALA A 97 -19.83 0.93 -5.33
C ALA A 97 -18.86 -0.15 -4.81
N ASP A 98 -19.38 -1.31 -4.41
CA ASP A 98 -18.57 -2.41 -3.93
C ASP A 98 -17.48 -2.81 -4.95
N LEU A 99 -16.24 -2.99 -4.51
CA LEU A 99 -15.19 -3.56 -5.33
C LEU A 99 -15.43 -5.07 -5.50
N SER A 100 -14.78 -5.69 -6.49
CA SER A 100 -14.86 -7.15 -6.65
C SER A 100 -14.38 -7.88 -5.40
N ILE A 101 -14.98 -9.02 -5.09
CA ILE A 101 -14.43 -9.97 -4.12
C ILE A 101 -13.20 -10.60 -4.78
N GLN A 102 -12.05 -10.50 -4.11
CA GLN A 102 -10.75 -10.80 -4.68
C GLN A 102 -9.81 -11.43 -3.66
N VAL A 103 -8.74 -12.01 -4.17
CA VAL A 103 -7.62 -12.52 -3.38
C VAL A 103 -6.32 -12.25 -4.12
N HIS A 104 -5.23 -12.09 -3.38
CA HIS A 104 -3.91 -11.81 -3.92
C HIS A 104 -2.92 -12.93 -3.60
N PRO A 105 -1.95 -13.20 -4.50
CA PRO A 105 -0.90 -14.18 -4.25
C PRO A 105 0.13 -13.65 -3.24
N ASP A 106 0.78 -14.55 -2.51
CA ASP A 106 2.05 -14.26 -1.85
C ASP A 106 3.22 -14.25 -2.86
N ASP A 107 4.43 -13.92 -2.40
CA ASP A 107 5.62 -13.87 -3.28
C ASP A 107 5.91 -15.23 -3.92
N ARG A 108 5.69 -16.32 -3.20
CA ARG A 108 5.93 -17.67 -3.70
C ARG A 108 4.97 -18.04 -4.83
N ALA A 109 3.67 -17.78 -4.62
CA ALA A 109 2.65 -18.06 -5.63
C ALA A 109 2.81 -17.14 -6.85
N ALA A 110 3.12 -15.85 -6.63
CA ALA A 110 3.38 -14.89 -7.70
C ALA A 110 4.60 -15.31 -8.54
N ALA A 111 5.72 -15.67 -7.90
CA ALA A 111 6.93 -16.13 -8.59
C ALA A 111 6.69 -17.42 -9.37
N ALA A 112 5.97 -18.40 -8.79
CA ALA A 112 5.63 -19.66 -9.47
C ALA A 112 4.76 -19.44 -10.71
N ALA A 113 3.93 -18.39 -10.72
CA ALA A 113 3.07 -18.01 -11.84
C ALA A 113 3.74 -17.00 -12.81
N GLY A 114 4.97 -16.56 -12.56
CA GLY A 114 5.67 -15.55 -13.38
C GLY A 114 5.05 -14.15 -13.30
N LEU A 115 4.39 -13.82 -12.18
CA LEU A 115 3.64 -12.58 -11.98
C LEU A 115 4.41 -11.49 -11.21
N GLY A 116 5.69 -11.70 -10.91
CA GLY A 116 6.52 -10.76 -10.16
C GLY A 116 6.41 -10.96 -8.65
N THR A 117 6.06 -9.90 -7.91
CA THR A 117 5.91 -9.92 -6.46
C THR A 117 4.50 -10.33 -6.05
N GLY A 118 4.35 -10.78 -4.81
CA GLY A 118 3.07 -10.94 -4.16
C GLY A 118 2.36 -9.61 -3.94
N LYS A 119 1.18 -9.65 -3.32
CA LYS A 119 0.41 -8.46 -3.00
C LYS A 119 -0.20 -8.57 -1.60
N THR A 120 0.64 -8.31 -0.59
CA THR A 120 0.17 -7.92 0.74
C THR A 120 -0.11 -6.42 0.72
N GLU A 121 -1.23 -6.00 1.28
CA GLU A 121 -1.69 -4.61 1.26
C GLU A 121 -2.28 -4.17 2.60
N ALA A 122 -2.43 -2.88 2.79
CA ALA A 122 -3.14 -2.31 3.93
C ALA A 122 -4.04 -1.15 3.48
N TYR A 123 -5.24 -1.08 4.06
CA TYR A 123 -6.19 0.00 3.86
C TYR A 123 -6.20 0.92 5.09
N HIS A 124 -6.06 2.21 4.85
CA HIS A 124 -6.35 3.25 5.85
C HIS A 124 -7.56 4.05 5.39
N ILE A 125 -8.64 4.05 6.18
CA ILE A 125 -9.91 4.65 5.78
C ILE A 125 -9.84 6.15 5.96
N LEU A 126 -10.04 6.89 4.86
CA LEU A 126 -10.05 8.35 4.82
C LEU A 126 -11.46 8.93 4.92
N ALA A 127 -12.45 8.27 4.30
CA ALA A 127 -13.86 8.59 4.42
C ALA A 127 -14.70 7.31 4.33
N ALA A 128 -15.84 7.30 5.01
CA ALA A 128 -16.81 6.21 4.95
C ALA A 128 -18.22 6.76 5.13
N GLU A 129 -19.16 6.31 4.31
CA GLU A 129 -20.57 6.59 4.49
C GLU A 129 -21.14 5.76 5.66
N PRO A 130 -22.20 6.23 6.34
CA PRO A 130 -22.82 5.46 7.41
C PRO A 130 -23.28 4.08 6.93
N GLY A 131 -22.84 3.03 7.62
CA GLY A 131 -23.17 1.65 7.31
C GLY A 131 -22.27 0.96 6.28
N SER A 132 -21.28 1.66 5.73
CA SER A 132 -20.26 1.06 4.87
C SER A 132 -19.45 -0.01 5.63
N VAL A 133 -19.05 -1.06 4.92
CA VAL A 133 -18.30 -2.20 5.48
C VAL A 133 -17.13 -2.59 4.57
N ILE A 134 -16.11 -3.21 5.15
CA ILE A 134 -15.11 -3.98 4.42
C ILE A 134 -15.46 -5.46 4.58
N TYR A 135 -15.46 -6.21 3.48
CA TYR A 135 -15.55 -7.67 3.50
C TYR A 135 -14.14 -8.23 3.69
N LEU A 136 -13.89 -9.01 4.77
CA LEU A 136 -12.50 -9.29 5.19
C LEU A 136 -12.34 -10.67 5.81
N GLY A 137 -11.82 -11.61 5.02
CA GLY A 137 -11.65 -13.02 5.42
C GLY A 137 -12.98 -13.80 5.47
N LEU A 138 -12.89 -15.10 5.52
CA LEU A 138 -14.09 -15.95 5.63
C LEU A 138 -14.73 -15.82 7.01
N ASP A 139 -16.06 -15.84 7.03
CA ASP A 139 -16.80 -16.01 8.27
C ASP A 139 -16.42 -17.36 8.93
N PRO A 140 -16.21 -17.43 10.25
CA PRO A 140 -15.78 -18.64 10.94
C PRO A 140 -16.70 -19.85 10.74
N GLU A 141 -17.99 -19.62 10.48
CA GLU A 141 -18.99 -20.67 10.28
C GLU A 141 -19.08 -21.14 8.83
N VAL A 142 -18.42 -20.46 7.89
CA VAL A 142 -18.44 -20.77 6.46
C VAL A 142 -17.31 -21.73 6.09
N LYS A 143 -17.64 -22.81 5.41
CA LYS A 143 -16.66 -23.74 4.84
C LYS A 143 -16.12 -23.19 3.53
N GLN A 144 -14.85 -23.54 3.22
CA GLN A 144 -14.21 -23.12 1.99
C GLN A 144 -14.96 -23.57 0.73
N GLU A 145 -15.59 -24.77 0.78
CA GLU A 145 -16.39 -25.30 -0.33
C GLU A 145 -17.66 -24.46 -0.58
N ASP A 146 -18.30 -23.97 0.48
CA ASP A 146 -19.49 -23.12 0.37
C ASP A 146 -19.11 -21.75 -0.22
N PHE A 147 -17.99 -21.19 0.21
CA PHE A 147 -17.44 -19.97 -0.39
C PHE A 147 -17.12 -20.17 -1.87
N ALA A 148 -16.41 -21.24 -2.22
CA ALA A 148 -16.09 -21.55 -3.62
C ALA A 148 -17.36 -21.69 -4.47
N SER A 149 -18.35 -22.41 -3.97
CA SER A 149 -19.65 -22.58 -4.63
C SER A 149 -20.39 -21.25 -4.81
N SER A 150 -20.24 -20.33 -3.85
CA SER A 150 -20.83 -18.98 -3.92
C SER A 150 -20.10 -18.12 -4.95
N CYS A 151 -18.78 -18.18 -5.05
CA CYS A 151 -18.00 -17.48 -6.09
C CYS A 151 -18.41 -17.92 -7.50
N LEU A 152 -18.63 -19.22 -7.70
CA LEU A 152 -19.03 -19.75 -9.01
C LEU A 152 -20.40 -19.25 -9.51
N ARG A 153 -21.26 -18.73 -8.64
CA ARG A 153 -22.52 -18.09 -9.03
C ARG A 153 -22.30 -16.69 -9.63
N ALA A 154 -21.18 -16.05 -9.32
CA ALA A 154 -20.73 -14.77 -9.88
C ALA A 154 -21.76 -13.63 -9.79
N ASN A 155 -22.56 -13.58 -8.74
CA ASN A 155 -23.69 -12.65 -8.59
C ASN A 155 -23.68 -11.90 -7.25
N GLY A 156 -22.53 -11.80 -6.59
CA GLY A 156 -22.37 -11.16 -5.29
C GLY A 156 -22.69 -12.08 -4.10
N SER A 157 -23.17 -13.31 -4.33
CA SER A 157 -23.50 -14.22 -3.22
C SER A 157 -22.29 -14.61 -2.35
N ALA A 158 -21.09 -14.52 -2.88
CA ALA A 158 -19.86 -14.78 -2.14
C ALA A 158 -19.63 -13.78 -0.98
N ALA A 159 -20.22 -12.57 -1.04
CA ALA A 159 -20.16 -11.61 0.06
C ALA A 159 -20.81 -12.10 1.35
N GLY A 160 -21.84 -12.94 1.25
CA GLY A 160 -22.48 -13.58 2.41
C GLY A 160 -21.61 -14.60 3.13
N CYS A 161 -20.48 -14.99 2.52
CA CYS A 161 -19.48 -15.89 3.11
C CYS A 161 -18.33 -15.16 3.81
N LEU A 162 -18.27 -13.84 3.70
CA LEU A 162 -17.18 -13.02 4.25
C LEU A 162 -17.63 -12.28 5.51
N ARG A 163 -16.70 -12.10 6.44
CA ARG A 163 -16.89 -11.22 7.58
C ARG A 163 -17.11 -9.79 7.12
N ARG A 164 -18.09 -9.11 7.73
CA ARG A 164 -18.39 -7.70 7.49
C ARG A 164 -17.82 -6.86 8.62
N VAL A 165 -16.79 -6.10 8.34
CA VAL A 165 -16.14 -5.20 9.30
C VAL A 165 -16.64 -3.78 9.02
N PRO A 166 -17.32 -3.12 9.99
CA PRO A 166 -17.77 -1.73 9.83
C PRO A 166 -16.59 -0.82 9.50
N ALA A 167 -16.77 0.05 8.50
CA ALA A 167 -15.72 0.97 8.06
C ALA A 167 -15.80 2.26 8.88
N GLU A 168 -14.72 2.59 9.60
CA GLU A 168 -14.61 3.80 10.41
C GLU A 168 -13.45 4.66 9.93
N VAL A 169 -13.66 5.98 9.83
CA VAL A 169 -12.62 6.93 9.43
C VAL A 169 -11.42 6.84 10.37
N GLY A 170 -10.24 6.68 9.79
CA GLY A 170 -8.99 6.51 10.53
C GLY A 170 -8.68 5.08 10.97
N MET A 171 -9.56 4.11 10.70
CA MET A 171 -9.28 2.69 10.85
C MET A 171 -8.22 2.25 9.85
N THR A 172 -7.37 1.33 10.27
CA THR A 172 -6.38 0.65 9.40
C THR A 172 -6.58 -0.85 9.50
N VAL A 173 -6.52 -1.54 8.37
CA VAL A 173 -6.52 -3.01 8.31
C VAL A 173 -5.36 -3.48 7.44
N LEU A 174 -4.66 -4.53 7.87
CA LEU A 174 -3.70 -5.25 7.04
C LEU A 174 -4.43 -6.40 6.35
N ILE A 175 -4.20 -6.56 5.08
CA ILE A 175 -4.74 -7.63 4.24
C ILE A 175 -3.57 -8.48 3.73
N PRO A 176 -3.18 -9.53 4.47
CA PRO A 176 -2.17 -10.46 4.00
C PRO A 176 -2.58 -11.13 2.68
N ALA A 177 -1.61 -11.46 1.85
CA ALA A 177 -1.85 -12.33 0.70
C ALA A 177 -2.61 -13.60 1.11
N GLY A 178 -3.51 -14.09 0.25
CA GLY A 178 -4.38 -15.22 0.56
C GLY A 178 -5.70 -14.84 1.26
N THR A 179 -5.85 -13.62 1.76
CA THR A 179 -7.10 -13.16 2.39
C THR A 179 -8.15 -12.83 1.34
N PRO A 180 -9.30 -13.52 1.27
CA PRO A 180 -10.42 -13.08 0.43
C PRO A 180 -11.04 -11.81 1.01
N HIS A 181 -11.22 -10.77 0.18
CA HIS A 181 -11.70 -9.47 0.66
C HIS A 181 -12.39 -8.67 -0.43
N ALA A 182 -13.12 -7.63 -0.03
CA ALA A 182 -13.62 -6.55 -0.89
C ALA A 182 -13.79 -5.27 -0.10
N LEU A 183 -13.54 -4.12 -0.73
CA LEU A 183 -13.95 -2.82 -0.21
C LEU A 183 -15.43 -2.62 -0.56
N GLY A 184 -16.26 -2.34 0.44
CA GLY A 184 -17.67 -2.03 0.23
C GLY A 184 -17.89 -0.62 -0.27
N ALA A 185 -19.11 -0.35 -0.72
CA ALA A 185 -19.52 0.95 -1.26
C ALA A 185 -19.42 2.08 -0.23
N GLY A 186 -19.20 3.30 -0.71
CA GLY A 186 -19.19 4.53 0.09
C GLY A 186 -17.90 4.73 0.90
N ILE A 187 -16.77 4.13 0.49
CA ILE A 187 -15.51 4.20 1.23
C ILE A 187 -14.41 4.80 0.34
N LEU A 188 -13.68 5.77 0.90
CA LEU A 188 -12.40 6.25 0.36
C LEU A 188 -11.26 5.76 1.24
N ILE A 189 -10.24 5.15 0.63
CA ILE A 189 -9.07 4.65 1.34
C ILE A 189 -7.77 5.20 0.77
N TYR A 190 -6.74 5.22 1.64
CA TYR A 190 -5.35 5.20 1.27
C TYR A 190 -4.86 3.75 1.34
N GLU A 191 -4.47 3.19 0.21
CA GLU A 191 -3.91 1.84 0.11
C GLU A 191 -2.40 1.93 0.00
N ILE A 192 -1.69 1.13 0.80
CA ILE A 192 -0.26 0.88 0.63
C ILE A 192 -0.04 -0.61 0.45
N GLN A 193 0.76 -1.00 -0.54
CA GLN A 193 0.95 -2.40 -0.93
C GLN A 193 2.33 -2.69 -1.51
N GLN A 194 2.66 -3.98 -1.63
CA GLN A 194 3.75 -4.44 -2.48
C GLN A 194 3.53 -3.95 -3.93
N PRO A 195 4.60 -3.78 -4.73
CA PRO A 195 4.52 -3.23 -6.09
C PRO A 195 3.94 -4.22 -7.09
N SER A 196 2.72 -4.67 -6.85
CA SER A 196 2.00 -5.65 -7.65
C SER A 196 0.58 -5.18 -7.95
N ASN A 197 0.14 -5.33 -9.20
CA ASN A 197 -1.25 -5.10 -9.62
C ASN A 197 -2.03 -6.41 -9.83
N VAL A 198 -1.48 -7.55 -9.38
CA VAL A 198 -2.10 -8.87 -9.56
C VAL A 198 -3.33 -8.98 -8.67
N THR A 199 -4.47 -9.24 -9.29
CA THR A 199 -5.75 -9.45 -8.62
C THR A 199 -6.45 -10.66 -9.20
N PHE A 200 -6.69 -11.67 -8.38
CA PHE A 200 -7.56 -12.79 -8.75
C PHE A 200 -8.99 -12.47 -8.29
N ARG A 201 -9.82 -12.09 -9.24
CA ARG A 201 -11.22 -11.73 -9.00
C ARG A 201 -12.05 -13.00 -8.87
N LEU A 202 -12.73 -13.14 -7.73
CA LEU A 202 -13.57 -14.31 -7.41
C LEU A 202 -15.05 -14.06 -7.69
N ASP A 203 -15.54 -12.84 -7.44
CA ASP A 203 -16.92 -12.44 -7.74
C ASP A 203 -16.93 -10.94 -8.05
N ASP A 204 -17.76 -10.52 -9.01
CA ASP A 204 -17.90 -9.14 -9.44
C ASP A 204 -19.34 -8.63 -9.38
N TRP A 205 -20.15 -9.18 -8.47
CA TRP A 205 -21.52 -8.77 -8.22
C TRP A 205 -22.46 -8.94 -9.43
N GLY A 206 -22.07 -9.73 -10.42
CA GLY A 206 -22.79 -9.87 -11.68
C GLY A 206 -22.73 -8.63 -12.58
N ARG A 207 -21.80 -7.70 -12.33
CA ARG A 207 -21.65 -6.47 -13.14
C ARG A 207 -21.30 -6.76 -14.59
N VAL A 208 -21.94 -5.99 -15.47
CA VAL A 208 -21.62 -5.95 -16.89
C VAL A 208 -21.27 -4.51 -17.30
N ASP A 209 -20.45 -4.37 -18.32
CA ASP A 209 -20.18 -3.07 -18.93
C ASP A 209 -21.30 -2.63 -19.89
N ALA A 210 -21.13 -1.48 -20.55
CA ALA A 210 -22.10 -0.96 -21.51
C ALA A 210 -22.33 -1.87 -22.73
N ALA A 211 -21.41 -2.78 -23.01
CA ALA A 211 -21.53 -3.80 -24.06
C ALA A 211 -22.16 -5.11 -23.56
N GLY A 212 -22.56 -5.18 -22.28
CA GLY A 212 -23.10 -6.38 -21.64
C GLY A 212 -22.04 -7.43 -21.28
N MET A 213 -20.75 -7.07 -21.28
CA MET A 213 -19.65 -7.99 -20.99
C MET A 213 -19.26 -7.95 -19.51
N THR A 214 -19.04 -9.11 -18.91
CA THR A 214 -18.51 -9.25 -17.54
C THR A 214 -17.00 -9.13 -17.55
N ARG A 215 -16.42 -8.65 -16.44
CA ARG A 215 -14.98 -8.74 -16.21
C ARG A 215 -14.56 -10.20 -16.00
N ALA A 216 -13.34 -10.55 -16.41
CA ALA A 216 -12.81 -11.90 -16.22
C ALA A 216 -12.78 -12.28 -14.72
N LEU A 217 -13.25 -13.48 -14.42
CA LEU A 217 -13.14 -14.12 -13.10
C LEU A 217 -12.03 -15.17 -13.12
N HIS A 218 -11.35 -15.37 -12.00
CA HIS A 218 -10.15 -16.20 -11.87
C HIS A 218 -10.39 -17.29 -10.81
N HIS A 219 -11.49 -18.03 -10.94
CA HIS A 219 -11.93 -18.96 -9.92
C HIS A 219 -10.90 -20.03 -9.60
N ARG A 220 -10.30 -20.67 -10.62
CA ARG A 220 -9.34 -21.74 -10.40
C ARG A 220 -8.09 -21.28 -9.67
N GLU A 221 -7.48 -20.20 -10.16
CA GLU A 221 -6.25 -19.62 -9.61
C GLU A 221 -6.52 -18.97 -8.26
N GLY A 222 -7.57 -18.15 -8.16
CA GLY A 222 -7.89 -17.39 -6.97
C GLY A 222 -8.36 -18.25 -5.81
N LEU A 223 -9.24 -19.23 -6.04
CA LEU A 223 -9.71 -20.11 -4.96
C LEU A 223 -8.58 -20.98 -4.38
N ALA A 224 -7.57 -21.32 -5.19
CA ALA A 224 -6.39 -22.05 -4.72
C ALA A 224 -5.49 -21.21 -3.79
N LEU A 225 -5.61 -19.90 -3.81
CA LEU A 225 -4.83 -18.98 -2.97
C LEU A 225 -5.53 -18.64 -1.65
N VAL A 226 -6.84 -18.92 -1.52
CA VAL A 226 -7.60 -18.55 -0.33
C VAL A 226 -7.05 -19.24 0.91
N ASP A 227 -6.62 -18.44 1.89
CA ASP A 227 -6.36 -18.90 3.25
C ASP A 227 -7.65 -18.81 4.08
N PRO A 228 -8.31 -19.93 4.39
CA PRO A 228 -9.57 -19.93 5.12
C PRO A 228 -9.42 -19.52 6.59
N LEU A 229 -8.20 -19.44 7.09
CA LEU A 229 -7.90 -19.02 8.46
C LEU A 229 -7.51 -17.55 8.57
N SER A 230 -7.28 -16.87 7.45
CA SER A 230 -6.95 -15.45 7.44
C SER A 230 -8.17 -14.62 7.84
N ARG A 231 -8.10 -14.02 9.02
CA ARG A 231 -9.16 -13.17 9.61
C ARG A 231 -8.53 -11.90 10.20
N PRO A 232 -8.08 -10.98 9.35
CA PRO A 232 -7.50 -9.73 9.83
C PRO A 232 -8.52 -8.93 10.68
N GLU A 233 -7.98 -8.18 11.65
CA GLU A 233 -8.74 -7.27 12.50
C GLU A 233 -8.23 -5.83 12.32
N PRO A 234 -9.05 -4.81 12.64
CA PRO A 234 -8.60 -3.44 12.69
C PRO A 234 -7.39 -3.27 13.61
N ILE A 235 -6.38 -2.55 13.11
CA ILE A 235 -5.13 -2.32 13.82
C ILE A 235 -5.26 -1.08 14.70
N PRO A 236 -5.03 -1.17 16.02
CA PRO A 236 -4.96 0.00 16.88
C PRO A 236 -3.71 0.84 16.52
N ARG A 237 -3.85 2.16 16.54
CA ARG A 237 -2.73 3.08 16.35
C ARG A 237 -1.69 2.87 17.46
N VAL A 238 -0.41 2.78 17.07
CA VAL A 238 0.68 2.67 18.03
C VAL A 238 1.41 4.02 18.10
N PRO A 239 1.23 4.79 19.17
CA PRO A 239 1.84 6.11 19.31
C PRO A 239 3.38 6.03 19.31
N LEU A 240 4.01 7.04 18.74
CA LEU A 240 5.46 7.28 18.80
C LEU A 240 5.73 8.54 19.64
N ARG A 241 6.86 8.56 20.36
CA ARG A 241 7.27 9.76 21.09
C ARG A 241 7.81 10.81 20.13
N ASP A 242 7.17 11.98 20.12
CA ASP A 242 7.65 13.20 19.47
C ASP A 242 7.16 14.40 20.25
N ALA A 243 7.99 15.43 20.39
CA ALA A 243 7.67 16.62 21.18
C ALA A 243 6.87 17.66 20.35
N THR A 244 6.84 17.53 19.03
CA THR A 244 6.36 18.57 18.12
C THR A 244 5.23 18.08 17.22
N ALA A 245 4.95 16.77 17.20
CA ALA A 245 3.95 16.15 16.35
C ALA A 245 3.24 15.00 17.08
N ASP A 246 1.95 14.79 16.77
CA ASP A 246 1.25 13.56 17.11
C ASP A 246 1.56 12.52 16.03
N ARG A 247 2.38 11.52 16.40
CA ARG A 247 2.87 10.48 15.50
C ARG A 247 2.38 9.11 15.95
N ALA A 248 1.95 8.30 14.99
CA ALA A 248 1.54 6.92 15.26
C ALA A 248 1.82 6.00 14.07
N LEU A 249 2.30 4.80 14.37
CA LEU A 249 2.32 3.71 13.40
C LEU A 249 0.90 3.16 13.21
N LEU A 250 0.54 2.92 11.97
CA LEU A 250 -0.75 2.39 11.54
C LEU A 250 -0.66 0.92 11.12
N VAL A 251 0.42 0.54 10.49
CA VAL A 251 0.74 -0.83 10.06
C VAL A 251 2.25 -0.93 9.82
N ALA A 252 2.81 -2.11 10.00
CA ALA A 252 4.21 -2.39 9.65
C ALA A 252 4.42 -3.87 9.34
N THR A 253 4.99 -4.16 8.18
CA THR A 253 5.37 -5.48 7.68
C THR A 253 6.81 -5.42 7.15
N SER A 254 7.36 -6.52 6.70
CA SER A 254 8.65 -6.53 5.97
C SER A 254 8.59 -5.79 4.63
N TYR A 255 7.40 -5.60 4.07
CA TYR A 255 7.19 -4.96 2.77
C TYR A 255 6.96 -3.46 2.85
N PHE A 256 6.26 -3.01 3.89
CA PHE A 256 5.95 -1.59 4.10
C PHE A 256 5.60 -1.29 5.55
N ALA A 257 5.80 -0.04 5.93
CA ALA A 257 5.19 0.57 7.11
C ALA A 257 4.42 1.81 6.70
N LEU A 258 3.37 2.14 7.45
CA LEU A 258 2.59 3.36 7.30
C LEU A 258 2.54 4.08 8.65
N GLU A 259 2.88 5.35 8.64
CA GLU A 259 2.85 6.24 9.78
C GLU A 259 1.93 7.42 9.51
N ARG A 260 1.16 7.82 10.52
CA ARG A 260 0.40 9.07 10.54
C ARG A 260 1.15 10.11 11.36
N ILE A 261 1.32 11.31 10.80
CA ILE A 261 1.98 12.45 11.42
C ILE A 261 1.01 13.62 11.39
N ALA A 262 0.52 14.07 12.57
CA ALA A 262 -0.29 15.27 12.67
C ALA A 262 0.54 16.41 13.28
N LEU A 263 0.45 17.57 12.65
CA LEU A 263 1.18 18.77 12.97
C LEU A 263 0.20 19.92 13.13
N ALA A 264 0.29 20.67 14.23
CA ALA A 264 -0.34 21.97 14.33
C ALA A 264 0.33 22.97 13.37
N GLU A 265 -0.35 24.07 13.05
CA GLU A 265 0.22 25.15 12.25
C GLU A 265 1.57 25.58 12.81
N ASP A 266 2.54 25.83 11.94
CA ASP A 266 3.95 26.17 12.22
C ASP A 266 4.77 25.10 12.97
N ALA A 267 4.15 24.01 13.44
CA ALA A 267 4.90 22.90 14.00
C ALA A 267 5.78 22.21 12.94
N ALA A 268 6.91 21.68 13.39
CA ALA A 268 7.84 21.01 12.49
C ALA A 268 8.37 19.71 13.10
N VAL A 269 8.49 18.68 12.26
CA VAL A 269 9.05 17.38 12.62
C VAL A 269 10.21 17.01 11.68
N ARG A 270 11.19 16.28 12.20
CA ARG A 270 12.27 15.70 11.38
C ARG A 270 11.99 14.23 11.09
N LEU A 271 12.03 13.88 9.81
CA LEU A 271 12.04 12.49 9.35
C LEU A 271 13.49 12.03 9.24
N ALA A 272 13.81 10.95 9.90
CA ALA A 272 15.12 10.32 9.78
C ALA A 272 15.33 9.72 8.37
N PRO A 273 16.57 9.66 7.87
CA PRO A 273 16.88 8.87 6.68
C PRO A 273 16.66 7.38 6.96
N VAL A 274 16.16 6.67 5.95
CA VAL A 274 15.94 5.21 5.97
C VAL A 274 16.49 4.59 4.68
N ASP A 275 16.81 3.29 4.71
CA ASP A 275 17.42 2.59 3.57
C ASP A 275 16.40 2.16 2.49
N SER A 276 15.34 2.94 2.35
CA SER A 276 14.31 2.82 1.32
C SER A 276 13.80 4.22 0.93
N PRO A 277 13.10 4.38 -0.19
CA PRO A 277 12.36 5.62 -0.44
C PRO A 277 11.27 5.82 0.61
N GLN A 278 10.90 7.09 0.84
CA GLN A 278 9.80 7.48 1.70
C GLN A 278 8.73 8.18 0.86
N VAL A 279 7.51 7.71 0.93
CA VAL A 279 6.34 8.30 0.25
C VAL A 279 5.60 9.16 1.25
N LEU A 280 5.47 10.44 0.98
CA LEU A 280 4.80 11.41 1.85
C LEU A 280 3.56 11.95 1.15
N THR A 281 2.40 11.73 1.74
CA THR A 281 1.12 12.21 1.20
C THR A 281 0.35 12.95 2.30
N PRO A 282 0.29 14.27 2.28
CA PRO A 282 -0.66 14.99 3.13
C PRO A 282 -2.09 14.57 2.79
N ILE A 283 -2.85 14.20 3.81
CA ILE A 283 -4.29 13.88 3.70
C ILE A 283 -5.16 15.00 4.26
N ALA A 284 -4.55 15.97 4.93
CA ALA A 284 -5.17 17.23 5.35
C ALA A 284 -4.09 18.30 5.44
N GLY A 285 -4.48 19.55 5.20
CA GLY A 285 -3.58 20.70 5.34
C GLY A 285 -2.57 20.86 4.20
N ALA A 286 -1.40 21.38 4.54
CA ALA A 286 -0.25 21.54 3.63
C ALA A 286 1.05 21.66 4.43
N VAL A 287 2.12 21.09 3.92
CA VAL A 287 3.44 21.09 4.55
C VAL A 287 4.51 21.64 3.61
N LEU A 288 5.50 22.29 4.19
CA LEU A 288 6.78 22.59 3.56
C LEU A 288 7.73 21.43 3.87
N LEU A 289 8.44 20.98 2.85
CA LEU A 289 9.48 19.95 2.96
C LEU A 289 10.83 20.59 2.67
N ASP A 290 11.80 20.35 3.55
CA ASP A 290 13.20 20.73 3.38
C ASP A 290 14.07 19.46 3.50
N ALA A 291 14.71 19.08 2.40
CA ALA A 291 15.50 17.86 2.31
C ALA A 291 16.68 18.02 1.35
N SER A 292 17.91 17.82 1.85
CA SER A 292 19.14 17.74 1.02
C SER A 292 19.30 18.89 0.01
N GLY A 293 19.00 20.13 0.44
CA GLY A 293 19.09 21.32 -0.43
C GLY A 293 17.96 21.44 -1.46
N TRP A 294 16.89 20.67 -1.29
CA TRP A 294 15.63 20.82 -2.01
C TRP A 294 14.55 21.33 -1.03
N VAL A 295 13.84 22.35 -1.44
CA VAL A 295 12.70 22.88 -0.70
C VAL A 295 11.47 22.83 -1.59
N GLY A 296 10.42 22.21 -1.11
CA GLY A 296 9.14 22.09 -1.82
C GLY A 296 7.98 22.10 -0.85
N SER A 297 6.76 22.12 -1.38
CA SER A 297 5.54 22.03 -0.59
C SER A 297 4.65 20.91 -1.12
N ALA A 298 3.84 20.34 -0.22
CA ALA A 298 2.78 19.41 -0.59
C ALA A 298 1.49 19.78 0.17
N ALA A 299 0.39 19.84 -0.56
CA ALA A 299 -0.96 19.97 -0.02
C ALA A 299 -1.68 18.61 0.00
N ALA A 300 -2.85 18.54 0.61
CA ALA A 300 -3.69 17.35 0.62
C ALA A 300 -3.85 16.78 -0.82
N GLY A 301 -3.67 15.48 -0.97
CA GLY A 301 -3.72 14.73 -2.23
C GLY A 301 -2.42 14.74 -3.05
N GLU A 302 -1.48 15.62 -2.78
CA GLU A 302 -0.18 15.63 -3.45
C GLU A 302 0.79 14.63 -2.82
N THR A 303 1.63 14.00 -3.63
CA THR A 303 2.58 13.00 -3.16
C THR A 303 4.01 13.41 -3.48
N VAL A 304 4.87 13.36 -2.46
CA VAL A 304 6.31 13.58 -2.57
C VAL A 304 7.05 12.29 -2.21
N VAL A 305 8.02 11.92 -3.03
CA VAL A 305 8.93 10.80 -2.77
C VAL A 305 10.30 11.33 -2.39
N LEU A 306 10.76 10.97 -1.19
CA LEU A 306 12.15 11.15 -0.78
C LEU A 306 12.97 9.94 -1.22
N PRO A 307 14.12 10.14 -1.85
CA PRO A 307 15.04 9.05 -2.16
C PRO A 307 15.54 8.29 -0.92
N ALA A 308 15.93 7.03 -1.09
CA ALA A 308 16.56 6.23 -0.05
C ALA A 308 17.79 6.95 0.54
N GLY A 309 18.01 6.81 1.83
CA GLY A 309 19.09 7.46 2.57
C GLY A 309 18.85 8.94 2.85
N GLN A 310 17.71 9.51 2.46
CA GLN A 310 17.38 10.90 2.73
C GLN A 310 16.33 11.05 3.83
N GLY A 311 16.55 12.03 4.71
CA GLY A 311 15.56 12.54 5.64
C GLY A 311 15.03 13.90 5.19
N ALA A 312 14.01 14.39 5.88
CA ALA A 312 13.43 15.71 5.61
C ALA A 312 13.01 16.40 6.90
N ARG A 313 12.89 17.71 6.86
CA ARG A 313 12.10 18.50 7.82
C ARG A 313 10.75 18.81 7.18
N LEU A 314 9.68 18.43 7.86
CA LEU A 314 8.32 18.85 7.52
C LEU A 314 7.95 20.01 8.42
N THR A 315 7.40 21.09 7.85
CA THR A 315 6.84 22.21 8.60
C THR A 315 5.41 22.42 8.13
N ALA A 316 4.45 22.39 9.03
CA ALA A 316 3.04 22.59 8.69
C ALA A 316 2.78 24.06 8.37
N ARG A 317 2.05 24.33 7.28
CA ARG A 317 1.59 25.67 6.89
C ARG A 317 0.22 26.04 7.48
N ARG A 318 -0.46 25.05 8.01
CA ARG A 318 -1.72 25.03 8.73
C ARG A 318 -1.84 23.67 9.39
N ASP A 319 -2.81 23.45 10.25
CA ASP A 319 -3.04 22.10 10.79
C ASP A 319 -3.04 21.05 9.67
N SER A 320 -2.16 20.07 9.81
CA SER A 320 -1.86 19.13 8.72
C SER A 320 -1.76 17.71 9.24
N VAL A 321 -2.16 16.75 8.39
CA VAL A 321 -1.96 15.32 8.61
C VAL A 321 -1.25 14.74 7.40
N VAL A 322 -0.11 14.11 7.61
CA VAL A 322 0.70 13.47 6.57
C VAL A 322 0.74 11.97 6.82
N LEU A 323 0.48 11.19 5.79
CA LEU A 323 0.80 9.76 5.76
C LEU A 323 2.20 9.57 5.18
N ARG A 324 3.01 8.77 5.89
CA ARG A 324 4.36 8.40 5.48
C ARG A 324 4.44 6.90 5.28
N GLY A 325 4.74 6.45 4.05
CA GLY A 325 5.00 5.06 3.68
C GLY A 325 6.49 4.82 3.41
N TRP A 326 7.05 3.69 3.88
CA TRP A 326 8.43 3.27 3.55
C TRP A 326 8.59 1.76 3.74
N VAL A 327 9.68 1.16 3.23
CA VAL A 327 10.06 -0.24 3.54
C VAL A 327 10.94 -0.23 4.79
N PRO A 328 10.48 -0.74 5.95
CA PRO A 328 11.15 -0.53 7.20
C PRO A 328 12.28 -1.53 7.49
N ASN A 329 13.23 -1.10 8.33
CA ASN A 329 13.90 -2.00 9.25
C ASN A 329 12.99 -2.16 10.48
N LEU A 330 12.31 -3.30 10.59
CA LEU A 330 11.28 -3.50 11.61
C LEU A 330 11.77 -3.29 13.03
N GLU A 331 12.99 -3.70 13.35
CA GLU A 331 13.51 -3.51 14.71
C GLU A 331 13.89 -2.04 14.95
N ARG A 332 14.72 -1.45 14.09
CA ARG A 332 15.26 -0.10 14.28
C ARG A 332 14.21 1.01 14.13
N GLU A 333 13.28 0.84 13.20
CA GLU A 333 12.38 1.93 12.75
C GLU A 333 10.94 1.76 13.23
N VAL A 334 10.58 0.56 13.73
CA VAL A 334 9.22 0.23 14.20
C VAL A 334 9.26 -0.19 15.67
N SER A 335 9.88 -1.36 15.98
CA SER A 335 9.79 -1.97 17.30
C SER A 335 10.48 -1.14 18.39
N THR A 336 11.71 -0.71 18.14
CA THR A 336 12.48 0.07 19.12
C THR A 336 11.83 1.42 19.43
N PRO A 337 11.41 2.25 18.45
CA PRO A 337 10.70 3.49 18.74
C PRO A 337 9.35 3.28 19.45
N ALA A 338 8.57 2.28 19.05
CA ALA A 338 7.29 2.00 19.67
C ALA A 338 7.43 1.53 21.12
N ARG A 339 8.37 0.61 21.41
CA ARG A 339 8.68 0.20 22.80
C ARG A 339 9.16 1.38 23.64
N SER A 340 9.99 2.24 23.07
CA SER A 340 10.44 3.47 23.76
C SER A 340 9.28 4.42 24.07
N ALA A 341 8.21 4.39 23.30
CA ALA A 341 6.97 5.11 23.56
C ALA A 341 6.04 4.40 24.55
N GLY A 342 6.38 3.17 24.99
CA GLY A 342 5.60 2.37 25.94
C GLY A 342 4.64 1.39 25.28
N ALA A 343 4.74 1.14 23.97
CA ALA A 343 3.90 0.17 23.29
C ALA A 343 4.17 -1.26 23.79
N PRO A 344 3.15 -2.04 24.16
CA PRO A 344 3.32 -3.44 24.52
C PRO A 344 3.55 -4.31 23.27
N ASP A 345 4.18 -5.48 23.45
CA ASP A 345 4.44 -6.41 22.35
C ASP A 345 3.17 -6.86 21.62
N ALA A 346 2.02 -6.89 22.30
CA ALA A 346 0.74 -7.17 21.64
C ALA A 346 0.38 -6.12 20.59
N ALA A 347 0.63 -4.83 20.86
CA ALA A 347 0.41 -3.76 19.90
C ALA A 347 1.38 -3.85 18.70
N LEU A 348 2.63 -4.26 18.93
CA LEU A 348 3.58 -4.50 17.83
C LEU A 348 3.15 -5.67 16.95
N ARG A 349 2.64 -6.76 17.55
CA ARG A 349 2.08 -7.89 16.78
C ARG A 349 0.89 -7.46 15.94
N SER A 350 0.01 -6.61 16.47
CA SER A 350 -1.17 -6.14 15.73
C SER A 350 -0.81 -5.25 14.53
N LEU A 351 0.33 -4.57 14.53
CA LEU A 351 0.83 -3.81 13.38
C LEU A 351 1.13 -4.69 12.15
N GLY A 352 1.21 -6.02 12.31
CA GLY A 352 1.66 -6.95 11.28
C GLY A 352 3.16 -7.24 11.36
N VAL A 353 3.86 -6.74 12.39
CA VAL A 353 5.21 -7.17 12.72
C VAL A 353 5.13 -8.64 13.13
N LEU A 354 5.25 -9.52 12.16
CA LEU A 354 5.39 -10.94 12.43
C LEU A 354 6.76 -11.10 13.08
N LEU A 355 6.73 -11.43 14.38
CA LEU A 355 7.93 -11.85 15.13
C LEU A 355 8.60 -13.09 14.50
N SER A 356 7.95 -13.72 13.50
CA SER A 356 8.46 -14.86 12.75
C SER A 356 9.58 -14.54 11.76
N ASP A 357 9.71 -13.30 11.27
CA ASP A 357 10.81 -12.94 10.36
C ASP A 357 12.16 -12.87 11.09
N ALA A 358 12.15 -12.80 12.43
CA ALA A 358 13.34 -12.90 13.26
C ALA A 358 13.70 -14.35 13.64
N VAL A 359 12.83 -15.34 13.41
CA VAL A 359 12.94 -16.69 14.01
C VAL A 359 12.89 -17.83 12.98
N ASP A 360 12.53 -17.61 11.72
CA ASP A 360 12.53 -18.70 10.73
C ASP A 360 13.69 -18.59 9.71
N PRO A 361 14.84 -19.26 9.98
CA PRO A 361 15.94 -19.32 9.03
C PRO A 361 15.60 -20.06 7.73
N SER A 362 14.50 -20.83 7.67
CA SER A 362 14.11 -21.60 6.48
C SER A 362 13.55 -20.70 5.37
N ARG A 363 13.05 -19.52 5.70
CA ARG A 363 12.64 -18.52 4.71
C ARG A 363 13.83 -17.81 4.04
N ARG A 364 14.99 -17.71 4.72
CA ARG A 364 16.24 -17.22 4.11
C ARG A 364 16.83 -18.18 3.09
N ALA A 365 16.66 -19.48 3.25
CA ALA A 365 17.19 -20.50 2.35
C ALA A 365 16.47 -20.56 0.99
N ALA A 366 15.29 -19.98 0.86
CA ALA A 366 14.55 -19.89 -0.41
C ALA A 366 15.10 -18.83 -1.38
N HIS A 367 16.05 -17.99 -0.95
CA HIS A 367 16.66 -16.92 -1.75
C HIS A 367 18.13 -17.17 -2.14
N GLU A 368 18.68 -18.34 -1.86
CA GLU A 368 19.99 -18.68 -2.44
C GLU A 368 19.82 -18.95 -3.95
N PRO A 369 20.59 -18.28 -4.82
CA PRO A 369 20.53 -18.52 -6.25
C PRO A 369 20.97 -19.97 -6.50
N VAL A 370 20.12 -20.74 -7.18
CA VAL A 370 20.46 -22.08 -7.67
C VAL A 370 21.73 -21.97 -8.52
N GLN A 371 22.87 -22.38 -7.97
CA GLN A 371 24.10 -22.53 -8.74
C GLN A 371 23.81 -23.55 -9.86
N ARG A 372 23.76 -23.06 -11.10
CA ARG A 372 23.75 -23.91 -12.27
C ARG A 372 25.05 -24.73 -12.25
N SER A 373 24.96 -25.97 -11.84
CA SER A 373 26.03 -26.94 -12.07
C SER A 373 26.24 -27.07 -13.57
N ALA A 374 27.42 -26.69 -14.01
CA ALA A 374 27.88 -26.96 -15.36
C ALA A 374 27.89 -28.47 -15.57
N VAL A 375 27.00 -28.98 -16.40
CA VAL A 375 27.08 -30.34 -16.92
C VAL A 375 28.15 -30.30 -18.02
N ASN A 376 29.32 -30.81 -17.69
CA ASN A 376 30.35 -31.11 -18.67
C ASN A 376 29.82 -32.21 -19.60
N SER A 377 29.84 -31.87 -20.88
CA SER A 377 29.68 -32.80 -21.99
C SER A 377 30.84 -33.81 -22.05
N CYS A 378 30.54 -35.08 -22.12
CA CYS A 378 31.28 -36.05 -22.89
C CYS A 378 30.37 -36.57 -24.01
#